data_d49be718689b031959c0a446d2cdc07c
#
_entry.id   d49be718689b031959c0a446d2cdc07c
#
_cell.length_a   1.000
_cell.length_b   1.000
_cell.length_c   1.000
_cell.angle_alpha   90.00
_cell.angle_beta   90.00
_cell.angle_gamma   90.00
#
_symmetry.space_group_name_H-M   'P 1'
#
loop_
_entity.id
_entity.type
_entity.pdbx_description
1 polymer ?
#
loop_
_entity_poly.entity_id
_entity_poly.type
_entity_poly.pdbx_seq_one_letter_code
_entity_poly.pdbx_strand_id
1 'polypeptide(L)'
;MELKDFTRKENGSVVAELYLKETESTLTLTYTLNNNGELTGEQDLKVNPDAENKPNLLRYGMELQMPKEFDRVEFYGKGPNENYADRNNSDRLGIFTQLVKDQYYPYVRPQESGNKTQVRYWKVLTKDNKGLEFFSNEPMECSSLNY
;
A
#
# COMPACT_ATOMS: atom_id res chain seq x y z
N MET A 1 17.26 -7.52 4.46
CA MET A 1 17.05 -6.14 4.96
C MET A 1 17.68 -6.00 6.32
N GLU A 2 18.47 -4.95 6.57
CA GLU A 2 19.22 -4.73 7.82
C GLU A 2 18.95 -3.30 8.32
N LEU A 3 18.50 -3.16 9.58
CA LEU A 3 18.32 -1.85 10.22
C LEU A 3 19.70 -1.24 10.51
N LYS A 4 19.94 -0.04 9.98
CA LYS A 4 21.19 0.71 10.17
C LYS A 4 21.07 1.81 11.22
N ASP A 5 19.94 2.52 11.21
CA ASP A 5 19.68 3.57 12.18
C ASP A 5 18.19 3.62 12.56
N PHE A 6 17.92 4.07 13.78
CA PHE A 6 16.56 4.29 14.26
C PHE A 6 16.55 5.51 15.20
N THR A 7 15.99 6.60 14.71
CA THR A 7 16.05 7.90 15.42
C THR A 7 14.67 8.49 15.60
N ARG A 8 14.39 8.99 16.81
CA ARG A 8 13.24 9.86 17.08
C ARG A 8 13.67 11.31 16.99
N LYS A 9 13.02 12.08 16.13
CA LYS A 9 13.28 13.52 15.97
C LYS A 9 12.53 14.35 17.01
N GLU A 10 12.95 15.59 17.20
CA GLU A 10 12.33 16.52 18.16
C GLU A 10 10.87 16.84 17.85
N ASN A 11 10.48 16.84 16.58
CA ASN A 11 9.09 17.01 16.13
C ASN A 11 8.20 15.78 16.36
N GLY A 12 8.72 14.72 17.00
CA GLY A 12 8.00 13.48 17.28
C GLY A 12 8.02 12.45 16.17
N SER A 13 8.56 12.78 14.99
CA SER A 13 8.70 11.81 13.90
C SER A 13 9.71 10.73 14.26
N VAL A 14 9.48 9.53 13.74
CA VAL A 14 10.39 8.40 13.84
C VAL A 14 10.96 8.11 12.47
N VAL A 15 12.27 7.96 12.37
CA VAL A 15 13.00 7.66 11.14
C VAL A 15 13.75 6.34 11.31
N ALA A 16 13.57 5.43 10.39
CA ALA A 16 14.34 4.19 10.29
C ALA A 16 15.10 4.16 8.96
N GLU A 17 16.39 3.92 9.03
CA GLU A 17 17.21 3.68 7.87
C GLU A 17 17.53 2.18 7.76
N LEU A 18 17.22 1.61 6.60
CA LEU A 18 17.32 0.19 6.30
C LEU A 18 18.22 -0.03 5.09
N TYR A 19 19.13 -0.98 5.19
CA TYR A 19 19.96 -1.41 4.08
C TYR A 19 19.40 -2.67 3.43
N LEU A 20 19.21 -2.60 2.11
CA LEU A 20 18.75 -3.69 1.25
C LEU A 20 19.98 -4.32 0.59
N LYS A 21 20.47 -5.41 1.15
CA LYS A 21 21.73 -6.03 0.75
C LYS A 21 21.73 -6.53 -0.69
N GLU A 22 20.60 -7.07 -1.14
CA GLU A 22 20.44 -7.67 -2.47
C GLU A 22 20.53 -6.64 -3.61
N THR A 23 20.17 -5.40 -3.31
CA THR A 23 20.16 -4.28 -4.27
C THR A 23 21.16 -3.20 -3.90
N GLU A 24 21.93 -3.39 -2.83
CA GLU A 24 22.87 -2.40 -2.27
C GLU A 24 22.24 -1.02 -2.09
N SER A 25 20.97 -1.00 -1.73
CA SER A 25 20.14 0.21 -1.67
C SER A 25 19.83 0.59 -0.24
N THR A 26 19.54 1.88 -0.01
CA THR A 26 19.10 2.38 1.28
C THR A 26 17.63 2.76 1.20
N LEU A 27 16.82 2.24 2.13
CA LEU A 27 15.42 2.60 2.31
C LEU A 27 15.28 3.41 3.60
N THR A 28 14.82 4.64 3.48
CA THR A 28 14.48 5.48 4.63
C THR A 28 12.97 5.50 4.81
N LEU A 29 12.52 5.12 6.01
CA LEU A 29 11.12 5.18 6.43
C LEU A 29 10.96 6.32 7.43
N THR A 30 10.03 7.22 7.18
CA THR A 30 9.69 8.29 8.13
C THR A 30 8.21 8.19 8.49
N TYR A 31 7.92 8.12 9.78
CA TYR A 31 6.56 8.12 10.31
C TYR A 31 6.32 9.33 11.19
N THR A 32 5.22 10.02 10.96
CA THR A 32 4.82 11.19 11.74
C THR A 32 3.35 11.05 12.14
N LEU A 33 3.08 11.04 13.43
CA LEU A 33 1.72 11.04 13.99
C LEU A 33 1.37 12.47 14.41
N ASN A 34 0.29 13.01 13.86
CA ASN A 34 -0.22 14.30 14.25
C ASN A 34 -1.25 14.22 15.40
N ASN A 35 -1.64 15.39 15.94
CA ASN A 35 -2.57 15.48 17.06
C ASN A 35 -4.01 15.06 16.71
N ASN A 36 -4.32 14.93 15.43
CA ASN A 36 -5.64 14.48 14.93
C ASN A 36 -5.73 12.96 14.79
N GLY A 37 -4.64 12.22 15.09
CA GLY A 37 -4.57 10.78 14.93
C GLY A 37 -4.23 10.33 13.51
N GLU A 38 -3.77 11.24 12.66
CA GLU A 38 -3.33 10.92 11.31
C GLU A 38 -1.85 10.52 11.34
N LEU A 39 -1.55 9.35 10.78
CA LEU A 39 -0.20 8.82 10.62
C LEU A 39 0.26 9.01 9.17
N THR A 40 1.25 9.86 8.97
CA THR A 40 1.94 10.00 7.68
C THR A 40 3.12 9.03 7.63
N GLY A 41 3.20 8.23 6.58
CA GLY A 41 4.34 7.37 6.27
C GLY A 41 5.00 7.80 4.96
N GLU A 42 6.29 8.06 5.02
CA GLU A 42 7.10 8.37 3.84
C GLU A 42 8.15 7.28 3.64
N GLN A 43 8.34 6.88 2.39
CA GLN A 43 9.32 5.88 1.99
C GLN A 43 10.23 6.49 0.91
N ASP A 44 11.52 6.56 1.19
CA ASP A 44 12.54 7.03 0.24
C ASP A 44 13.54 5.91 -0.03
N LEU A 45 13.53 5.38 -1.26
CA LEU A 45 14.44 4.34 -1.70
C LEU A 45 15.55 4.92 -2.56
N LYS A 46 16.76 4.95 -2.02
CA LYS A 46 17.98 5.34 -2.74
C LYS A 46 18.66 4.11 -3.29
N VAL A 47 18.47 3.88 -4.58
CA VAL A 47 19.11 2.77 -5.30
C VAL A 47 20.57 3.13 -5.57
N ASN A 48 21.50 2.22 -5.23
CA ASN A 48 22.89 2.38 -5.62
C ASN A 48 23.03 2.27 -7.15
N PRO A 49 23.49 3.32 -7.86
CA PRO A 49 23.61 3.29 -9.31
C PRO A 49 24.68 2.32 -9.82
N ASP A 50 25.65 1.98 -8.99
CA ASP A 50 26.80 1.16 -9.36
C ASP A 50 26.64 -0.32 -8.93
N ALA A 51 25.50 -0.68 -8.28
CA ALA A 51 25.28 -2.06 -7.88
C ALA A 51 25.21 -3.00 -9.08
N GLU A 52 25.93 -4.12 -9.00
CA GLU A 52 25.86 -5.20 -9.98
C GLU A 52 24.52 -5.95 -9.79
N ASN A 53 23.91 -6.46 -10.87
CA ASN A 53 22.72 -7.31 -10.84
C ASN A 53 21.49 -6.67 -10.20
N LYS A 54 21.16 -5.42 -10.50
CA LYS A 54 19.93 -4.77 -10.03
C LYS A 54 18.70 -5.44 -10.63
N PRO A 55 17.85 -6.08 -9.84
CA PRO A 55 16.57 -6.50 -10.34
C PRO A 55 15.66 -5.28 -10.58
N ASN A 56 14.78 -5.36 -11.56
CA ASN A 56 13.71 -4.39 -11.68
C ASN A 56 12.78 -4.50 -10.45
N LEU A 57 12.41 -3.36 -9.89
CA LEU A 57 11.38 -3.32 -8.85
C LEU A 57 10.04 -3.69 -9.49
N LEU A 58 9.53 -4.86 -9.16
CA LEU A 58 8.21 -5.31 -9.62
C LEU A 58 7.09 -4.60 -8.87
N ARG A 59 7.34 -4.25 -7.60
CA ARG A 59 6.38 -3.59 -6.72
C ARG A 59 7.14 -2.77 -5.67
N TYR A 60 6.59 -1.62 -5.35
CA TYR A 60 7.05 -0.76 -4.24
C TYR A 60 5.83 -0.22 -3.50
N GLY A 61 5.78 -0.39 -2.21
CA GLY A 61 4.63 0.02 -1.42
C GLY A 61 4.66 -0.49 0.01
N MET A 62 3.50 -0.51 0.64
CA MET A 62 3.30 -0.92 2.03
C MET A 62 2.28 -2.05 2.10
N GLU A 63 2.54 -3.03 2.94
CA GLU A 63 1.61 -4.08 3.32
C GLU A 63 1.22 -3.91 4.78
N LEU A 64 -0.07 -4.10 5.08
CA LEU A 64 -0.62 -4.02 6.42
C LEU A 64 -1.53 -5.21 6.68
N GLN A 65 -1.36 -5.86 7.84
CA GLN A 65 -2.25 -6.89 8.31
C GLN A 65 -3.27 -6.30 9.28
N MET A 66 -4.54 -6.62 9.07
CA MET A 66 -5.64 -6.15 9.91
C MET A 66 -6.44 -7.34 10.47
N PRO A 67 -7.06 -7.19 11.67
CA PRO A 67 -7.97 -8.19 12.19
C PRO A 67 -9.13 -8.49 11.25
N LYS A 68 -9.66 -9.71 11.29
CA LYS A 68 -10.67 -10.22 10.34
C LYS A 68 -12.03 -9.48 10.37
N GLU A 69 -12.33 -8.74 11.42
CA GLU A 69 -13.52 -7.90 11.52
C GLU A 69 -13.51 -6.70 10.57
N PHE A 70 -12.35 -6.34 10.03
CA PHE A 70 -12.21 -5.34 8.98
C PHE A 70 -12.45 -6.00 7.62
N ASP A 71 -13.69 -6.35 7.37
CA ASP A 71 -14.11 -7.22 6.26
C ASP A 71 -14.72 -6.48 5.06
N ARG A 72 -14.78 -5.14 5.11
CA ARG A 72 -15.35 -4.29 4.08
C ARG A 72 -14.39 -3.23 3.60
N VAL A 73 -14.38 -2.98 2.30
CA VAL A 73 -13.64 -1.88 1.68
C VAL A 73 -14.61 -0.88 1.06
N GLU A 74 -14.31 0.41 1.20
CA GLU A 74 -14.87 1.50 0.42
C GLU A 74 -13.70 2.25 -0.23
N PHE A 75 -13.79 2.50 -1.53
CA PHE A 75 -12.71 3.20 -2.22
C PHE A 75 -13.22 4.13 -3.31
N TYR A 76 -12.47 5.20 -3.56
CA TYR A 76 -12.62 6.04 -4.73
C TYR A 76 -11.46 5.77 -5.69
N GLY A 77 -11.76 5.09 -6.79
CA GLY A 77 -10.79 4.64 -7.77
C GLY A 77 -11.45 4.02 -8.99
N LYS A 78 -10.67 3.36 -9.84
CA LYS A 78 -11.23 2.55 -10.93
C LYS A 78 -11.79 1.24 -10.38
N GLY A 79 -13.01 0.91 -10.78
CA GLY A 79 -13.74 -0.27 -10.35
C GLY A 79 -15.06 -0.48 -11.11
N PRO A 80 -15.92 -1.40 -10.63
CA PRO A 80 -15.81 -2.20 -9.40
C PRO A 80 -14.88 -3.41 -9.49
N ASN A 81 -14.54 -3.86 -10.72
CA ASN A 81 -13.73 -5.05 -10.92
C ASN A 81 -12.26 -4.80 -10.56
N GLU A 82 -11.48 -5.89 -10.44
CA GLU A 82 -10.04 -5.74 -10.36
C GLU A 82 -9.49 -5.18 -11.68
N ASN A 83 -8.49 -4.35 -11.57
CA ASN A 83 -7.85 -3.74 -12.73
C ASN A 83 -6.38 -3.42 -12.42
N TYR A 84 -5.58 -3.36 -13.48
CA TYR A 84 -4.13 -3.18 -13.43
C TYR A 84 -3.73 -2.13 -14.45
N ALA A 85 -2.54 -1.57 -14.37
CA ALA A 85 -2.07 -0.50 -15.24
C ALA A 85 -2.19 -0.85 -16.74
N ASP A 86 -2.00 -2.12 -17.09
CA ASP A 86 -2.09 -2.66 -18.45
C ASP A 86 -3.52 -3.09 -18.87
N ARG A 87 -4.47 -3.17 -17.93
CA ARG A 87 -5.86 -3.63 -18.17
C ARG A 87 -6.85 -2.92 -17.25
N ASN A 88 -7.10 -1.65 -17.47
CA ASN A 88 -8.02 -0.85 -16.66
C ASN A 88 -9.02 -0.02 -17.49
N ASN A 89 -9.13 -0.26 -18.80
CA ASN A 89 -9.99 0.53 -19.67
C ASN A 89 -11.48 0.17 -19.56
N SER A 90 -11.81 -1.01 -19.05
CA SER A 90 -13.19 -1.47 -18.82
C SER A 90 -13.82 -0.84 -17.57
N ASP A 91 -13.00 -0.36 -16.66
CA ASP A 91 -13.44 0.16 -15.37
C ASP A 91 -13.60 1.69 -15.37
N ARG A 92 -14.52 2.15 -14.56
CA ARG A 92 -14.83 3.58 -14.42
C ARG A 92 -14.35 4.12 -13.08
N LEU A 93 -13.99 5.38 -13.07
CA LEU A 93 -13.70 6.07 -11.82
C LEU A 93 -15.02 6.30 -11.07
N GLY A 94 -15.05 5.87 -9.81
CA GLY A 94 -16.24 5.97 -8.96
C GLY A 94 -15.95 5.59 -7.52
N ILE A 95 -16.98 5.71 -6.66
CA ILE A 95 -16.93 5.24 -5.28
C ILE A 95 -17.61 3.87 -5.24
N PHE A 96 -16.91 2.89 -4.69
CA PHE A 96 -17.38 1.51 -4.60
C PHE A 96 -17.24 1.00 -3.18
N THR A 97 -18.19 0.14 -2.77
CA THR A 97 -18.13 -0.59 -1.50
C THR A 97 -18.24 -2.08 -1.79
N GLN A 98 -17.32 -2.88 -1.25
CA GLN A 98 -17.24 -4.31 -1.48
C GLN A 98 -16.80 -5.04 -0.19
N LEU A 99 -17.08 -6.33 -0.10
CA LEU A 99 -16.50 -7.15 0.96
C LEU A 99 -15.07 -7.57 0.57
N VAL A 100 -14.18 -7.63 1.54
CA VAL A 100 -12.79 -8.07 1.32
C VAL A 100 -12.74 -9.46 0.67
N LYS A 101 -13.61 -10.40 1.12
CA LYS A 101 -13.70 -11.75 0.54
C LYS A 101 -14.05 -11.78 -0.95
N ASP A 102 -14.73 -10.75 -1.46
CA ASP A 102 -15.17 -10.67 -2.85
C ASP A 102 -14.10 -10.01 -3.77
N GLN A 103 -12.97 -9.60 -3.19
CA GLN A 103 -11.84 -9.02 -3.94
C GLN A 103 -10.99 -10.08 -4.64
N TYR A 104 -11.00 -11.31 -4.12
CA TYR A 104 -10.21 -12.40 -4.67
C TYR A 104 -10.83 -12.94 -5.97
N TYR A 105 -10.00 -13.04 -7.02
CA TYR A 105 -10.36 -13.71 -8.25
C TYR A 105 -9.55 -15.01 -8.41
N PRO A 106 -10.20 -16.18 -8.54
CA PRO A 106 -9.55 -17.48 -8.64
C PRO A 106 -9.02 -17.73 -10.06
N TYR A 107 -7.90 -17.14 -10.41
CA TYR A 107 -7.26 -17.41 -11.70
C TYR A 107 -6.82 -18.87 -11.81
N VAL A 108 -6.96 -19.44 -13.02
CA VAL A 108 -6.50 -20.80 -13.32
C VAL A 108 -4.99 -20.96 -13.05
N ARG A 109 -4.21 -19.94 -13.41
CA ARG A 109 -2.81 -19.84 -13.00
C ARG A 109 -2.74 -18.86 -11.83
N PRO A 110 -2.26 -19.30 -10.64
CA PRO A 110 -2.13 -18.40 -9.48
C PRO A 110 -1.32 -17.15 -9.81
N GLN A 111 -1.90 -16.01 -9.52
CA GLN A 111 -1.29 -14.70 -9.70
C GLN A 111 -1.92 -13.70 -8.73
N GLU A 112 -1.44 -12.49 -8.72
CA GLU A 112 -2.06 -11.39 -7.99
C GLU A 112 -3.51 -11.19 -8.43
N SER A 113 -4.37 -10.86 -7.48
CA SER A 113 -5.78 -10.54 -7.73
C SER A 113 -6.27 -9.39 -6.83
N GLY A 114 -7.41 -8.81 -7.18
CA GLY A 114 -8.10 -7.81 -6.37
C GLY A 114 -7.55 -6.39 -6.45
N ASN A 115 -6.53 -6.11 -7.27
CA ASN A 115 -5.96 -4.77 -7.42
C ASN A 115 -6.96 -3.77 -7.98
N LYS A 116 -6.90 -2.54 -7.50
CA LYS A 116 -7.62 -1.37 -8.03
C LYS A 116 -6.62 -0.26 -8.31
N THR A 117 -6.73 0.35 -9.50
CA THR A 117 -5.87 1.44 -9.92
C THR A 117 -6.54 2.80 -9.75
N GLN A 118 -5.76 3.86 -9.83
CA GLN A 118 -6.26 5.24 -9.74
C GLN A 118 -7.03 5.50 -8.44
N VAL A 119 -6.63 4.88 -7.35
CA VAL A 119 -7.27 5.02 -6.03
C VAL A 119 -6.84 6.33 -5.38
N ARG A 120 -7.82 7.14 -4.93
CA ARG A 120 -7.60 8.39 -4.21
C ARG A 120 -7.71 8.21 -2.71
N TYR A 121 -8.63 7.34 -2.29
CA TYR A 121 -8.69 6.85 -0.92
C TYR A 121 -9.13 5.40 -0.90
N TRP A 122 -8.70 4.70 0.14
CA TRP A 122 -9.06 3.32 0.43
C TRP A 122 -9.40 3.18 1.90
N LYS A 123 -10.64 2.80 2.22
CA LYS A 123 -11.06 2.54 3.59
C LYS A 123 -11.22 1.05 3.81
N VAL A 124 -10.74 0.59 4.95
CA VAL A 124 -10.97 -0.78 5.42
C VAL A 124 -11.76 -0.68 6.72
N LEU A 125 -12.96 -1.24 6.73
CA LEU A 125 -14.00 -0.96 7.70
C LEU A 125 -14.54 -2.23 8.35
N THR A 126 -14.95 -2.10 9.61
CA THR A 126 -15.80 -3.07 10.29
C THR A 126 -17.27 -2.86 9.90
N LYS A 127 -18.15 -3.77 10.36
CA LYS A 127 -19.62 -3.65 10.20
C LYS A 127 -20.19 -2.36 10.78
N ASP A 128 -19.55 -1.82 11.82
CA ASP A 128 -19.96 -0.59 12.51
C ASP A 128 -19.34 0.68 11.87
N ASN A 129 -18.77 0.56 10.67
CA ASN A 129 -18.08 1.63 9.94
C ASN A 129 -16.89 2.26 10.69
N LYS A 130 -16.24 1.48 11.56
CA LYS A 130 -14.98 1.86 12.19
C LYS A 130 -13.83 1.26 11.37
N GLY A 131 -12.75 1.99 11.20
CA GLY A 131 -11.61 1.47 10.45
C GLY A 131 -10.53 2.48 10.17
N LEU A 132 -9.76 2.18 9.15
CA LEU A 132 -8.67 3.02 8.67
C LEU A 132 -9.00 3.53 7.27
N GLU A 133 -8.62 4.77 7.02
CA GLU A 133 -8.61 5.37 5.69
C GLU A 133 -7.16 5.62 5.27
N PHE A 134 -6.84 5.15 4.07
CA PHE A 134 -5.55 5.35 3.42
C PHE A 134 -5.74 6.30 2.26
N PHE A 135 -4.88 7.29 2.16
CA PHE A 135 -4.87 8.24 1.05
C PHE A 135 -3.44 8.67 0.73
N SER A 136 -3.23 9.21 -0.44
CA SER A 136 -1.95 9.69 -0.92
C SER A 136 -2.15 10.95 -1.76
N ASN A 137 -1.12 11.76 -1.88
CA ASN A 137 -1.12 12.95 -2.75
C ASN A 137 -1.29 12.58 -4.23
N GLU A 138 -0.78 11.43 -4.63
CA GLU A 138 -0.92 10.88 -5.98
C GLU A 138 -1.83 9.64 -5.95
N PRO A 139 -2.52 9.33 -7.07
CA PRO A 139 -3.29 8.10 -7.16
C PRO A 139 -2.44 6.87 -6.90
N MET A 140 -2.92 5.98 -6.05
CA MET A 140 -2.25 4.75 -5.66
C MET A 140 -2.93 3.52 -6.25
N GLU A 141 -2.30 2.37 -6.09
CA GLU A 141 -2.88 1.06 -6.33
C GLU A 141 -3.10 0.34 -5.00
N CYS A 142 -4.27 -0.27 -4.83
CA CYS A 142 -4.66 -0.92 -3.59
C CYS A 142 -5.34 -2.26 -3.83
N SER A 143 -5.10 -3.18 -2.89
CA SER A 143 -5.83 -4.44 -2.79
C SER A 143 -6.06 -4.79 -1.32
N SER A 144 -7.10 -5.56 -1.04
CA SER A 144 -7.36 -6.17 0.27
C SER A 144 -7.77 -7.61 0.05
N LEU A 145 -7.07 -8.55 0.67
CA LEU A 145 -7.31 -9.98 0.51
C LEU A 145 -7.42 -10.66 1.88
N ASN A 146 -8.26 -11.71 1.96
CA ASN A 146 -8.30 -12.61 3.09
C ASN A 146 -7.26 -13.71 2.89
N TYR A 147 -6.40 -13.91 3.88
CA TYR A 147 -5.48 -15.05 3.96
C TYR A 147 -5.89 -15.99 5.08
#